data_93c6053de2dee6c2af31251edb7da81d
#
_entry.id   93c6053de2dee6c2af31251edb7da81d
#
_cell.length_a   1.000
_cell.length_b   1.000
_cell.length_c   1.000
_cell.angle_alpha   90.00
_cell.angle_beta   90.00
_cell.angle_gamma   90.00
#
_symmetry.space_group_name_H-M   'P 1'
#
loop_
_entity.id
_entity.type
_entity.pdbx_description
1 polymer ?
#
loop_
_entity_poly.entity_id
_entity_poly.type
_entity_poly.pdbx_seq_one_letter_code
_entity_poly.pdbx_strand_id
1 'polypeptide(L)'
;AHSHAFVSEKARNRTNLGAVGYHPSLLPRHRGRDAVKWTVHMRDTIAGGSVYWLNNTVDGGPVAASDWCHVRPGDTASELWSRELFPLGLRLIRRVLNDLESGKVVRLAQDPDCVTWEPSWDRMPLARPDLPQLTHGHDPLADYTVVTERE
;
A
#
# COMPACT_ATOMS: atom_id res chain seq x y z
N ALA A 1 -5.21 -11.75 5.80
CA ALA A 1 -5.33 -11.07 7.09
C ALA A 1 -4.39 -9.87 7.13
N HIS A 2 -4.77 -8.81 7.80
CA HIS A 2 -3.90 -7.67 8.03
C HIS A 2 -2.96 -8.00 9.20
N SER A 3 -1.67 -8.08 8.92
CA SER A 3 -0.66 -8.40 9.92
C SER A 3 0.65 -7.67 9.58
N HIS A 4 1.34 -7.19 10.60
CA HIS A 4 2.70 -6.65 10.46
C HIS A 4 3.77 -7.76 10.48
N ALA A 5 3.37 -9.02 10.65
CA ALA A 5 4.27 -10.16 10.65
C ALA A 5 4.45 -10.69 9.22
N PHE A 6 5.70 -10.94 8.86
CA PHE A 6 6.05 -11.61 7.61
C PHE A 6 5.59 -13.07 7.65
N VAL A 7 4.85 -13.49 6.64
CA VAL A 7 4.43 -14.90 6.49
C VAL A 7 5.53 -15.64 5.72
N SER A 8 6.22 -16.55 6.39
CA SER A 8 7.32 -17.31 5.79
C SER A 8 6.86 -18.14 4.60
N GLU A 9 7.79 -18.43 3.68
CA GLU A 9 7.52 -19.31 2.54
C GLU A 9 7.00 -20.68 2.96
N LYS A 10 7.59 -21.26 4.01
CA LYS A 10 7.13 -22.53 4.60
C LYS A 10 5.66 -22.47 5.05
N ALA A 11 5.22 -21.33 5.57
CA ALA A 11 3.82 -21.16 5.98
C ALA A 11 2.89 -20.99 4.77
N ARG A 12 3.33 -20.21 3.75
CA ARG A 12 2.55 -20.00 2.52
C ARG A 12 2.35 -21.29 1.73
N ASN A 13 3.38 -22.14 1.69
CA ASN A 13 3.37 -23.41 0.94
C ASN A 13 2.58 -24.54 1.62
N ARG A 14 1.98 -24.30 2.79
CA ARG A 14 1.10 -25.26 3.46
C ARG A 14 -0.30 -25.34 2.85
N THR A 15 -0.62 -24.45 1.94
CA THR A 15 -1.92 -24.38 1.28
C THR A 15 -1.77 -24.71 -0.21
N ASN A 16 -2.78 -25.36 -0.79
CA ASN A 16 -2.73 -25.79 -2.20
C ASN A 16 -2.76 -24.61 -3.17
N LEU A 17 -3.43 -23.52 -2.82
CA LEU A 17 -3.62 -22.36 -3.70
C LEU A 17 -2.66 -21.20 -3.36
N GLY A 18 -2.02 -21.24 -2.21
CA GLY A 18 -1.21 -20.14 -1.69
C GLY A 18 -1.92 -19.36 -0.60
N ALA A 19 -1.34 -18.24 -0.18
CA ALA A 19 -1.88 -17.39 0.88
C ALA A 19 -2.17 -16.00 0.33
N VAL A 20 -3.22 -15.36 0.80
CA VAL A 20 -3.58 -13.98 0.48
C VAL A 20 -3.48 -13.09 1.69
N GLY A 21 -3.11 -11.83 1.47
CA GLY A 21 -3.12 -10.75 2.45
C GLY A 21 -3.99 -9.61 1.98
N TYR A 22 -4.39 -8.75 2.92
CA TYR A 22 -5.01 -7.46 2.62
C TYR A 22 -4.02 -6.33 2.92
N HIS A 23 -3.83 -5.45 1.96
CA HIS A 23 -3.06 -4.23 2.09
C HIS A 23 -3.95 -3.01 1.85
N PRO A 24 -3.95 -2.02 2.77
CA PRO A 24 -4.85 -0.86 2.67
C PRO A 24 -4.30 0.22 1.74
N SER A 25 -3.98 -0.16 0.51
CA SER A 25 -3.66 0.73 -0.59
C SER A 25 -4.07 0.12 -1.93
N LEU A 26 -4.14 0.94 -2.97
CA LEU A 26 -4.25 0.50 -4.35
C LEU A 26 -2.87 0.05 -4.84
N LEU A 27 -2.50 -1.21 -4.58
CA LEU A 27 -1.24 -1.75 -5.05
C LEU A 27 -1.10 -1.57 -6.57
N PRO A 28 0.10 -1.15 -7.04
CA PRO A 28 1.40 -1.14 -6.37
C PRO A 28 1.76 0.13 -5.59
N ARG A 29 0.83 1.07 -5.37
CA ARG A 29 1.08 2.27 -4.57
C ARG A 29 1.16 1.94 -3.07
N HIS A 30 2.01 2.68 -2.36
CA HIS A 30 2.16 2.61 -0.91
C HIS A 30 2.42 1.19 -0.40
N ARG A 31 3.34 0.45 -1.02
CA ARG A 31 3.83 -0.81 -0.47
C ARG A 31 4.51 -0.56 0.87
N GLY A 32 4.46 -1.53 1.78
CA GLY A 32 5.12 -1.45 3.07
C GLY A 32 4.18 -1.00 4.18
N ARG A 33 4.78 -0.56 5.27
CA ARG A 33 4.04 -0.18 6.48
C ARG A 33 3.44 1.22 6.35
N ASP A 34 2.39 1.45 7.13
CA ASP A 34 1.78 2.76 7.32
C ASP A 34 1.14 3.38 6.06
N ALA A 35 0.75 2.56 5.07
CA ALA A 35 0.15 3.02 3.82
C ALA A 35 -0.99 4.04 4.02
N VAL A 36 -1.87 3.82 5.00
CA VAL A 36 -2.98 4.74 5.29
C VAL A 36 -2.49 6.10 5.79
N LYS A 37 -1.43 6.11 6.62
CA LYS A 37 -0.82 7.38 7.08
C LYS A 37 -0.22 8.15 5.91
N TRP A 38 0.45 7.43 5.01
CA TRP A 38 1.03 8.04 3.81
C TRP A 38 -0.02 8.57 2.85
N THR A 39 -1.10 7.83 2.62
CA THR A 39 -2.25 8.31 1.84
C THR A 39 -2.77 9.66 2.36
N VAL A 40 -2.97 9.78 3.67
CA VAL A 40 -3.44 11.03 4.29
C VAL A 40 -2.37 12.13 4.24
N HIS A 41 -1.10 11.78 4.52
CA HIS A 41 0.01 12.73 4.52
C HIS A 41 0.24 13.35 3.14
N MET A 42 0.18 12.54 2.09
CA MET A 42 0.33 12.98 0.69
C MET A 42 -0.93 13.69 0.16
N ARG A 43 -1.98 13.78 0.97
CA ARG A 43 -3.27 14.38 0.59
C ARG A 43 -3.88 13.72 -0.64
N ASP A 44 -3.70 12.41 -0.77
CA ASP A 44 -4.35 11.65 -1.83
C ASP A 44 -5.86 11.81 -1.73
N THR A 45 -6.51 12.11 -2.84
CA THR A 45 -7.98 12.26 -2.90
C THR A 45 -8.71 10.92 -2.98
N ILE A 46 -7.96 9.87 -3.35
CA ILE A 46 -8.45 8.50 -3.50
C ILE A 46 -7.54 7.58 -2.68
N ALA A 47 -8.17 6.74 -1.89
CA ALA A 47 -7.57 5.63 -1.19
C ALA A 47 -8.15 4.31 -1.69
N GLY A 48 -7.62 3.19 -1.25
CA GLY A 48 -8.22 1.90 -1.56
C GLY A 48 -7.58 0.77 -0.79
N GLY A 49 -7.94 -0.42 -1.19
CA GLY A 49 -7.41 -1.64 -0.61
C GLY A 49 -7.22 -2.72 -1.66
N SER A 50 -6.24 -3.56 -1.44
CA SER A 50 -5.93 -4.68 -2.32
C SER A 50 -5.81 -5.97 -1.53
N VAL A 51 -6.50 -7.01 -1.98
CA VAL A 51 -6.22 -8.39 -1.58
C VAL A 51 -5.24 -8.95 -2.62
N TYR A 52 -4.12 -9.46 -2.16
CA TYR A 52 -3.04 -9.92 -3.04
C TYR A 52 -2.45 -11.24 -2.56
N TRP A 53 -1.86 -11.99 -3.47
CA TRP A 53 -1.19 -13.24 -3.18
C TRP A 53 0.17 -12.97 -2.54
N LEU A 54 0.43 -13.58 -1.40
CA LEU A 54 1.70 -13.41 -0.70
C LEU A 54 2.83 -14.12 -1.47
N ASN A 55 3.94 -13.42 -1.64
CA ASN A 55 5.17 -13.94 -2.22
C ASN A 55 6.39 -13.55 -1.36
N ASN A 56 7.60 -13.60 -1.91
CA ASN A 56 8.82 -13.24 -1.21
C ASN A 56 9.10 -11.72 -1.20
N THR A 57 8.30 -10.95 -1.92
CA THR A 57 8.40 -9.48 -1.97
C THR A 57 7.33 -8.87 -1.06
N VAL A 58 7.71 -7.87 -0.27
CA VAL A 58 6.74 -7.17 0.59
C VAL A 58 5.70 -6.49 -0.30
N ASP A 59 4.44 -6.82 -0.08
CA ASP A 59 3.27 -6.33 -0.81
C ASP A 59 3.37 -6.36 -2.34
N GLY A 60 4.30 -7.21 -2.88
CA GLY A 60 4.61 -7.26 -4.29
C GLY A 60 3.98 -8.41 -5.07
N GLY A 61 3.17 -9.23 -4.42
CA GLY A 61 2.50 -10.35 -5.08
C GLY A 61 1.34 -9.93 -5.98
N PRO A 62 0.87 -10.81 -6.87
CA PRO A 62 -0.24 -10.50 -7.78
C PRO A 62 -1.51 -10.11 -7.03
N VAL A 63 -2.24 -9.13 -7.53
CA VAL A 63 -3.51 -8.67 -6.95
C VAL A 63 -4.62 -9.64 -7.32
N ALA A 64 -5.40 -10.04 -6.31
CA ALA A 64 -6.59 -10.89 -6.46
C ALA A 64 -7.86 -10.06 -6.60
N ALA A 65 -7.97 -8.97 -5.84
CA ALA A 65 -9.07 -8.02 -5.92
C ALA A 65 -8.60 -6.67 -5.35
N SER A 66 -9.12 -5.59 -5.89
CA SER A 66 -8.94 -4.24 -5.37
C SER A 66 -10.21 -3.43 -5.52
N ASP A 67 -10.34 -2.40 -4.69
CA ASP A 67 -11.41 -1.41 -4.76
C ASP A 67 -10.94 -0.13 -4.09
N TRP A 68 -11.65 0.96 -4.31
CA TRP A 68 -11.23 2.29 -3.88
C TRP A 68 -12.34 3.05 -3.14
N CYS A 69 -11.94 4.12 -2.48
CA CYS A 69 -12.83 5.05 -1.81
C CYS A 69 -12.28 6.49 -1.89
N HIS A 70 -13.13 7.46 -1.64
CA HIS A 70 -12.70 8.85 -1.50
C HIS A 70 -12.11 9.11 -0.11
N VAL A 71 -11.03 9.88 -0.07
CA VAL A 71 -10.50 10.48 1.16
C VAL A 71 -11.23 11.82 1.37
N ARG A 72 -11.80 12.00 2.56
CA ARG A 72 -12.48 13.26 2.89
C ARG A 72 -11.46 14.30 3.35
N PRO A 73 -11.65 15.57 3.02
CA PRO A 73 -10.83 16.63 3.58
C PRO A 73 -10.81 16.57 5.11
N GLY A 74 -9.64 16.58 5.69
CA GLY A 74 -9.45 16.51 7.14
C GLY A 74 -9.46 15.12 7.76
N ASP A 75 -9.61 14.04 6.97
CA ASP A 75 -9.49 12.67 7.49
C ASP A 75 -8.16 12.45 8.18
N THR A 76 -8.20 11.85 9.33
CA THR A 76 -7.05 11.17 9.93
C THR A 76 -6.92 9.75 9.38
N ALA A 77 -5.74 9.17 9.50
CA ALA A 77 -5.51 7.77 9.09
C ALA A 77 -6.46 6.78 9.81
N SER A 78 -6.78 7.05 11.08
CA SER A 78 -7.69 6.22 11.88
C SER A 78 -9.13 6.31 11.40
N GLU A 79 -9.60 7.52 11.06
CA GLU A 79 -10.95 7.74 10.53
C GLU A 79 -11.11 7.10 9.15
N LEU A 80 -10.17 7.33 8.24
CA LEU A 80 -10.16 6.71 6.91
C LEU A 80 -10.15 5.18 7.02
N TRP A 81 -9.30 4.62 7.90
CA TRP A 81 -9.25 3.20 8.15
C TRP A 81 -10.59 2.64 8.64
N SER A 82 -11.13 3.22 9.70
CA SER A 82 -12.33 2.69 10.36
C SER A 82 -13.58 2.84 9.50
N ARG A 83 -13.70 3.95 8.79
CA ARG A 83 -14.88 4.27 7.98
C ARG A 83 -14.89 3.53 6.66
N GLU A 84 -13.75 3.47 5.97
CA GLU A 84 -13.69 2.98 4.58
C GLU A 84 -12.83 1.73 4.43
N LEU A 85 -11.54 1.78 4.79
CA LEU A 85 -10.58 0.76 4.36
C LEU A 85 -10.77 -0.57 5.08
N PHE A 86 -11.14 -0.57 6.34
CA PHE A 86 -11.41 -1.81 7.06
C PHE A 86 -12.66 -2.53 6.52
N PRO A 87 -13.83 -1.88 6.39
CA PRO A 87 -15.00 -2.50 5.76
C PRO A 87 -14.74 -2.95 4.31
N LEU A 88 -13.99 -2.15 3.54
CA LEU A 88 -13.59 -2.46 2.19
C LEU A 88 -12.75 -3.74 2.15
N GLY A 89 -11.77 -3.87 3.05
CA GLY A 89 -10.94 -5.06 3.16
C GLY A 89 -11.75 -6.33 3.43
N LEU A 90 -12.74 -6.26 4.31
CA LEU A 90 -13.63 -7.39 4.59
C LEU A 90 -14.44 -7.80 3.35
N ARG A 91 -14.96 -6.81 2.60
CA ARG A 91 -15.69 -7.09 1.34
C ARG A 91 -14.79 -7.73 0.29
N LEU A 92 -13.56 -7.22 0.13
CA LEU A 92 -12.61 -7.77 -0.84
C LEU A 92 -12.16 -9.19 -0.50
N ILE A 93 -11.85 -9.46 0.78
CA ILE A 93 -11.50 -10.82 1.23
C ILE A 93 -12.67 -11.78 0.94
N ARG A 94 -13.89 -11.38 1.30
CA ARG A 94 -15.08 -12.20 1.03
C ARG A 94 -15.26 -12.47 -0.47
N ARG A 95 -15.05 -11.45 -1.31
CA ARG A 95 -15.10 -11.60 -2.78
C ARG A 95 -14.09 -12.63 -3.26
N VAL A 96 -12.83 -12.52 -2.81
CA VAL A 96 -11.77 -13.46 -3.21
C VAL A 96 -12.10 -14.89 -2.76
N LEU A 97 -12.62 -15.08 -1.55
CA LEU A 97 -13.02 -16.40 -1.07
C LEU A 97 -14.15 -17.00 -1.91
N ASN A 98 -15.18 -16.22 -2.26
CA ASN A 98 -16.27 -16.66 -3.14
C ASN A 98 -15.77 -16.98 -4.56
N ASP A 99 -14.84 -16.17 -5.09
CA ASP A 99 -14.20 -16.45 -6.39
C ASP A 99 -13.45 -17.80 -6.35
N LEU A 100 -12.69 -18.06 -5.28
CA LEU A 100 -11.96 -19.32 -5.09
C LEU A 100 -12.91 -20.53 -4.94
N GLU A 101 -13.98 -20.37 -4.19
CA GLU A 101 -15.01 -21.42 -4.03
C GLU A 101 -15.65 -21.79 -5.38
N SER A 102 -15.84 -20.81 -6.25
CA SER A 102 -16.35 -21.03 -7.62
C SER A 102 -15.27 -21.50 -8.61
N GLY A 103 -14.04 -21.77 -8.15
CA GLY A 103 -12.93 -22.21 -9.00
C GLY A 103 -12.22 -21.08 -9.76
N LYS A 104 -12.57 -19.81 -9.49
CA LYS A 104 -11.96 -18.65 -10.12
C LYS A 104 -10.75 -18.16 -9.33
N VAL A 105 -9.57 -18.23 -9.94
CA VAL A 105 -8.32 -17.75 -9.36
C VAL A 105 -7.84 -16.53 -10.13
N VAL A 106 -7.96 -15.34 -9.51
CA VAL A 106 -7.48 -14.09 -10.10
C VAL A 106 -6.07 -13.79 -9.63
N ARG A 107 -5.15 -13.50 -10.55
CA ARG A 107 -3.75 -13.12 -10.30
C ARG A 107 -3.33 -12.05 -11.31
N LEU A 108 -3.52 -10.79 -10.95
CA LEU A 108 -3.11 -9.66 -11.76
C LEU A 108 -1.73 -9.19 -11.31
N ALA A 109 -0.73 -9.27 -12.20
CA ALA A 109 0.61 -8.77 -11.91
C ALA A 109 0.56 -7.26 -11.61
N GLN A 110 1.36 -6.83 -10.64
CA GLN A 110 1.52 -5.41 -10.34
C GLN A 110 2.49 -4.79 -11.35
N ASP A 111 2.15 -3.60 -11.85
CA ASP A 111 3.02 -2.85 -12.75
C ASP A 111 4.25 -2.33 -11.97
N PRO A 112 5.48 -2.73 -12.35
CA PRO A 112 6.69 -2.31 -11.66
C PRO A 112 6.97 -0.81 -11.78
N ASP A 113 6.50 -0.16 -12.84
CA ASP A 113 6.72 1.26 -13.09
C ASP A 113 5.82 2.16 -12.23
N CYS A 114 4.78 1.58 -11.64
CA CYS A 114 3.83 2.27 -10.76
C CYS A 114 4.08 2.02 -9.27
N VAL A 115 5.17 1.32 -8.92
CA VAL A 115 5.47 1.00 -7.52
C VAL A 115 5.89 2.23 -6.75
N THR A 116 5.23 2.49 -5.62
CA THR A 116 5.74 3.42 -4.62
C THR A 116 6.01 2.70 -3.30
N TRP A 117 7.00 3.19 -2.59
CA TRP A 117 7.46 2.62 -1.34
C TRP A 117 7.86 3.72 -0.39
N GLU A 118 7.14 3.86 0.69
CA GLU A 118 7.42 4.85 1.70
C GLU A 118 8.01 4.20 2.97
N PRO A 119 8.86 4.92 3.72
CA PRO A 119 9.44 4.42 4.96
C PRO A 119 8.37 4.23 6.04
N SER A 120 8.68 3.43 7.05
CA SER A 120 7.82 3.33 8.24
C SER A 120 7.74 4.68 8.95
N TRP A 121 6.52 5.13 9.29
CA TRP A 121 6.25 6.46 9.84
C TRP A 121 7.02 6.79 11.11
N ASP A 122 7.15 5.82 12.01
CA ASP A 122 7.78 5.98 13.33
C ASP A 122 9.26 5.55 13.34
N ARG A 123 9.86 5.28 12.19
CA ARG A 123 11.28 4.93 12.08
C ARG A 123 12.00 6.05 11.36
N MET A 124 13.22 6.37 11.85
CA MET A 124 14.18 7.11 11.03
C MET A 124 14.21 6.49 9.64
N PRO A 125 14.21 7.28 8.57
CA PRO A 125 14.36 6.74 7.23
C PRO A 125 15.54 5.78 7.26
N LEU A 126 15.32 4.55 6.80
CA LEU A 126 16.41 3.61 6.60
C LEU A 126 17.46 4.37 5.80
N ALA A 127 18.68 4.41 6.30
CA ALA A 127 19.80 4.96 5.56
C ALA A 127 19.87 4.19 4.24
N ARG A 128 19.32 4.77 3.20
CA ARG A 128 19.46 4.22 1.85
C ARG A 128 20.75 4.82 1.30
N PRO A 129 21.76 3.96 1.02
CA PRO A 129 23.05 4.44 0.52
C PRO A 129 22.93 5.18 -0.82
N ASP A 130 21.84 4.93 -1.55
CA ASP A 130 21.50 5.56 -2.80
C ASP A 130 20.82 6.94 -2.65
N LEU A 131 20.35 7.27 -1.44
CA LEU A 131 19.71 8.56 -1.13
C LEU A 131 20.62 9.61 -0.45
N PRO A 132 21.86 9.34 0.02
CA PRO A 132 22.72 10.37 0.61
C PRO A 132 22.94 11.56 -0.32
N GLN A 133 22.91 11.34 -1.62
CA GLN A 133 23.05 12.39 -2.63
C GLN A 133 21.83 13.33 -2.67
N LEU A 134 20.64 12.84 -2.31
CA LEU A 134 19.43 13.67 -2.21
C LEU A 134 19.39 14.45 -0.90
N THR A 135 20.09 13.96 0.15
CA THR A 135 20.12 14.62 1.48
C THR A 135 21.31 15.51 1.68
N HIS A 136 22.40 15.39 0.90
CA HIS A 136 23.66 16.09 1.12
C HIS A 136 24.18 16.91 -0.06
N GLY A 137 23.56 16.86 -1.22
CA GLY A 137 24.11 17.55 -2.39
C GLY A 137 23.12 18.36 -3.21
N HIS A 138 21.88 17.97 -3.18
CA HIS A 138 20.83 18.69 -3.87
C HIS A 138 19.59 18.64 -3.00
N ASP A 139 19.27 19.75 -2.37
CA ASP A 139 17.91 20.03 -1.97
C ASP A 139 17.18 20.43 -3.27
N PRO A 140 16.36 19.52 -3.85
CA PRO A 140 15.64 19.85 -5.08
C PRO A 140 14.68 21.03 -4.88
N LEU A 141 14.44 21.44 -3.63
CA LEU A 141 13.64 22.61 -3.28
C LEU A 141 14.51 23.87 -3.10
N ALA A 142 15.83 23.75 -2.95
CA ALA A 142 16.72 24.90 -2.85
C ALA A 142 16.82 25.69 -4.18
N ASP A 143 16.59 25.03 -5.30
CA ASP A 143 16.61 25.65 -6.62
C ASP A 143 15.24 26.20 -7.05
N TYR A 144 14.19 25.99 -6.25
CA TYR A 144 12.89 26.58 -6.50
C TYR A 144 12.74 27.90 -5.75
N THR A 145 12.88 28.98 -6.49
CA THR A 145 12.41 30.28 -6.03
C THR A 145 10.89 30.20 -5.84
N VAL A 146 10.44 30.16 -4.61
CA VAL A 146 9.02 30.27 -4.30
C VAL A 146 8.61 31.69 -4.70
N VAL A 147 8.03 31.85 -5.87
CA VAL A 147 7.38 33.10 -6.27
C VAL A 147 6.07 33.15 -5.49
N THR A 148 6.09 33.82 -4.35
CA THR A 148 4.85 34.26 -3.72
C THR A 148 4.32 35.40 -4.54
N GLU A 149 3.29 35.17 -5.36
CA GLU A 149 2.46 36.26 -5.87
C GLU A 149 1.84 36.93 -4.65
N ARG A 150 2.29 38.14 -4.39
CA ARG A 150 1.60 39.05 -3.50
C ARG A 150 0.53 39.75 -4.33
N GLU A 151 -0.68 39.66 -3.84
CA GLU A 151 -1.77 40.52 -4.29
C GLU A 151 -1.43 42.01 -4.22
#